data_7a216969c7fd44838e059eaf813b8a48
#
_entry.id   7a216969c7fd44838e059eaf813b8a48
#
_cell.length_a   1.000
_cell.length_b   1.000
_cell.length_c   1.000
_cell.angle_alpha   90.00
_cell.angle_beta   90.00
_cell.angle_gamma   90.00
#
_symmetry.space_group_name_H-M   'P 1'
#
loop_
_entity.id
_entity.type
_entity.pdbx_description
1 polymer ?
#
loop_
_entity_poly.entity_id
_entity_poly.type
_entity_poly.pdbx_seq_one_letter_code
_entity_poly.pdbx_strand_id
1 'polypeptide(L)'
;MLHTQVPEEEGVELRRTADGKGDGVLATRSFAAGETVLVGFLVGPLTGNDSHATQMGPGRWARHGGLGPKVNHSCDPNCGVRLNDGQAFDIVARQPIGAGQELTFDYAMRNFTIDHFPAVCLCGAARCRGSVTGWKDLPATRKANYGELVAPYLRTMDDEIRRALTEGGR
;
A
#
# COMPACT_ATOMS: atom_id res chain seq x y z
N MET A 1 -11.08 30.76 6.01
CA MET A 1 -10.82 29.51 5.25
C MET A 1 -9.38 29.14 5.51
N LEU A 2 -9.16 28.13 6.36
CA LEU A 2 -7.81 27.59 6.59
C LEU A 2 -7.46 26.71 5.40
N HIS A 3 -6.63 27.21 4.50
CA HIS A 3 -5.93 26.36 3.54
C HIS A 3 -4.98 25.48 4.34
N THR A 4 -5.36 24.24 4.58
CA THR A 4 -4.42 23.21 5.01
C THR A 4 -3.49 22.98 3.83
N GLN A 5 -2.35 23.65 3.82
CA GLN A 5 -1.28 23.34 2.89
C GLN A 5 -0.90 21.88 3.14
N VAL A 6 -1.19 21.01 2.17
CA VAL A 6 -0.57 19.70 2.10
C VAL A 6 0.93 19.97 2.03
N PRO A 7 1.77 19.39 2.91
CA PRO A 7 3.20 19.56 2.78
C PRO A 7 3.61 19.21 1.36
N GLU A 8 4.40 20.07 0.70
CA GLU A 8 5.02 19.71 -0.57
C GLU A 8 5.92 18.51 -0.29
N GLU A 9 5.49 17.34 -0.75
CA GLU A 9 6.24 16.11 -0.60
C GLU A 9 7.37 16.15 -1.61
N GLU A 10 8.59 16.43 -1.15
CA GLU A 10 9.76 16.67 -1.99
C GLU A 10 10.10 15.44 -2.84
N GLY A 11 10.24 15.65 -4.14
CA GLY A 11 10.66 14.62 -5.08
C GLY A 11 9.52 13.81 -5.69
N VAL A 12 8.26 14.19 -5.48
CA VAL A 12 7.08 13.55 -6.06
C VAL A 12 6.05 14.57 -6.54
N GLU A 13 5.19 14.15 -7.45
CA GLU A 13 4.08 14.98 -7.94
C GLU A 13 2.84 14.12 -8.20
N LEU A 14 1.67 14.72 -8.00
CA LEU A 14 0.40 14.14 -8.44
C LEU A 14 0.20 14.43 -9.93
N ARG A 15 -0.07 13.39 -10.71
CA ARG A 15 -0.32 13.52 -12.14
C ARG A 15 -1.45 12.60 -12.58
N ARG A 16 -2.25 13.07 -13.55
CA ARG A 16 -3.23 12.20 -14.18
C ARG A 16 -2.52 11.18 -15.07
N THR A 17 -2.82 9.90 -14.85
CA THR A 17 -2.25 8.81 -15.64
C THR A 17 -3.05 8.59 -16.92
N ALA A 18 -2.39 8.20 -18.01
CA ALA A 18 -3.02 7.98 -19.31
C ALA A 18 -3.66 6.59 -19.46
N ASP A 19 -3.47 5.70 -18.49
CA ASP A 19 -3.81 4.27 -18.54
C ASP A 19 -5.17 3.92 -17.92
N GLY A 20 -6.00 4.92 -17.64
CA GLY A 20 -7.35 4.74 -17.09
C GLY A 20 -7.42 4.52 -15.58
N LYS A 21 -6.28 4.54 -14.88
CA LYS A 21 -6.23 4.41 -13.40
C LYS A 21 -6.61 5.70 -12.66
N GLY A 22 -6.73 6.82 -13.36
CA GLY A 22 -7.02 8.13 -12.80
C GLY A 22 -5.75 8.88 -12.40
N ASP A 23 -5.73 9.47 -11.20
CA ASP A 23 -4.55 10.16 -10.70
C ASP A 23 -3.52 9.15 -10.16
N GLY A 24 -2.24 9.46 -10.32
CA GLY A 24 -1.12 8.70 -9.80
C GLY A 24 -0.03 9.62 -9.25
N VAL A 25 0.88 9.08 -8.48
CA VAL A 25 2.03 9.80 -7.93
C VAL A 25 3.29 9.40 -8.69
N LEU A 26 3.99 10.38 -9.25
CA LEU A 26 5.21 10.17 -10.02
C LEU A 26 6.41 10.72 -9.26
N ALA A 27 7.54 10.01 -9.38
CA ALA A 27 8.82 10.50 -8.91
C ALA A 27 9.29 11.67 -9.80
N THR A 28 9.74 12.76 -9.19
CA THR A 28 10.37 13.90 -9.89
C THR A 28 11.89 13.88 -9.76
N ARG A 29 12.43 13.00 -8.92
CA ARG A 29 13.86 12.69 -8.76
C ARG A 29 14.05 11.18 -8.63
N SER A 30 15.29 10.74 -8.58
CA SER A 30 15.61 9.35 -8.27
C SER A 30 15.51 9.07 -6.77
N PHE A 31 15.08 7.83 -6.43
CA PHE A 31 15.09 7.28 -5.08
C PHE A 31 15.88 5.99 -5.05
N ALA A 32 16.69 5.80 -4.01
CA ALA A 32 17.39 4.55 -3.77
C ALA A 32 16.47 3.50 -3.12
N ALA A 33 16.77 2.23 -3.29
CA ALA A 33 16.10 1.16 -2.56
C ALA A 33 16.23 1.37 -1.04
N GLY A 34 15.12 1.24 -0.31
CA GLY A 34 15.04 1.49 1.13
C GLY A 34 14.75 2.94 1.52
N GLU A 35 14.79 3.87 0.57
CA GLU A 35 14.49 5.29 0.83
C GLU A 35 12.99 5.48 1.05
N THR A 36 12.64 6.31 2.07
CA THR A 36 11.25 6.75 2.26
C THR A 36 10.89 7.76 1.19
N VAL A 37 9.87 7.44 0.40
CA VAL A 37 9.40 8.27 -0.71
C VAL A 37 8.31 9.23 -0.25
N LEU A 38 7.38 8.74 0.58
CA LEU A 38 6.31 9.51 1.19
C LEU A 38 6.22 9.17 2.68
N VAL A 39 6.18 10.19 3.52
CA VAL A 39 5.93 10.02 4.95
C VAL A 39 4.43 9.99 5.20
N GLY A 40 3.93 8.87 5.75
CA GLY A 40 2.52 8.71 6.07
C GLY A 40 2.10 9.49 7.31
N PHE A 41 0.88 10.00 7.30
CA PHE A 41 0.22 10.53 8.49
C PHE A 41 -1.29 10.25 8.45
N LEU A 42 -1.89 10.16 9.63
CA LEU A 42 -3.32 9.91 9.77
C LEU A 42 -4.09 11.23 9.88
N VAL A 43 -5.22 11.30 9.19
CA VAL A 43 -6.17 12.42 9.32
C VAL A 43 -7.38 12.08 10.20
N GLY A 44 -7.55 10.81 10.56
CA GLY A 44 -8.53 10.36 11.53
C GLY A 44 -8.82 8.87 11.46
N PRO A 45 -9.41 8.32 12.55
CA PRO A 45 -9.95 6.96 12.54
C PRO A 45 -11.22 6.90 11.70
N LEU A 46 -11.53 5.71 11.20
CA LEU A 46 -12.78 5.39 10.51
C LEU A 46 -13.53 4.32 11.29
N THR A 47 -14.86 4.38 11.25
CA THR A 47 -15.74 3.41 11.90
C THR A 47 -15.92 2.13 11.08
N GLY A 48 -15.45 2.13 9.84
CA GLY A 48 -15.56 0.98 8.93
C GLY A 48 -14.69 1.14 7.70
N ASN A 49 -14.73 0.13 6.84
CA ASN A 49 -14.01 0.09 5.59
C ASN A 49 -14.73 0.90 4.51
N ASP A 50 -13.98 1.66 3.73
CA ASP A 50 -14.43 2.31 2.49
C ASP A 50 -13.31 2.23 1.43
N SER A 51 -13.57 2.74 0.23
CA SER A 51 -12.60 2.68 -0.90
C SER A 51 -11.30 3.46 -0.65
N HIS A 52 -11.27 4.32 0.36
CA HIS A 52 -10.10 5.14 0.73
C HIS A 52 -9.57 4.80 2.14
N ALA A 53 -10.19 3.82 2.81
CA ALA A 53 -9.77 3.37 4.11
C ALA A 53 -8.49 2.52 4.03
N THR A 54 -7.62 2.70 5.01
CA THR A 54 -6.48 1.83 5.24
C THR A 54 -6.77 0.93 6.41
N GLN A 55 -6.60 -0.36 6.24
CA GLN A 55 -6.68 -1.29 7.35
C GLN A 55 -5.41 -1.17 8.21
N MET A 56 -5.61 -0.87 9.49
CA MET A 56 -4.54 -0.69 10.48
C MET A 56 -4.36 -1.90 11.39
N GLY A 57 -5.29 -2.84 11.33
CA GLY A 57 -5.33 -4.05 12.11
C GLY A 57 -6.70 -4.73 11.99
N PRO A 58 -6.93 -5.87 12.66
CA PRO A 58 -8.23 -6.53 12.68
C PRO A 58 -9.32 -5.55 13.16
N GLY A 59 -10.34 -5.33 12.33
CA GLY A 59 -11.47 -4.44 12.63
C GLY A 59 -11.12 -2.96 12.82
N ARG A 60 -9.93 -2.53 12.44
CA ARG A 60 -9.48 -1.13 12.59
C ARG A 60 -9.10 -0.52 11.25
N TRP A 61 -9.67 0.64 10.96
CA TRP A 61 -9.40 1.42 9.76
C TRP A 61 -9.06 2.86 10.10
N ALA A 62 -8.27 3.49 9.25
CA ALA A 62 -7.95 4.91 9.35
C ALA A 62 -7.81 5.53 7.96
N ARG A 63 -7.89 6.84 7.91
CA ARG A 63 -7.64 7.61 6.71
C ARG A 63 -6.26 8.25 6.77
N HIS A 64 -5.47 8.01 5.74
CA HIS A 64 -4.21 8.71 5.54
C HIS A 64 -4.44 10.02 4.79
N GLY A 65 -3.61 11.02 5.10
CA GLY A 65 -3.56 12.29 4.37
C GLY A 65 -2.42 12.32 3.36
N GLY A 66 -2.24 13.47 2.71
CA GLY A 66 -1.19 13.70 1.72
C GLY A 66 -1.38 12.91 0.43
N LEU A 67 -0.29 12.60 -0.25
CA LEU A 67 -0.27 11.88 -1.52
C LEU A 67 -0.29 10.35 -1.36
N GLY A 68 -0.04 9.81 -0.17
CA GLY A 68 -0.06 8.38 0.08
C GLY A 68 -1.31 7.66 -0.44
N PRO A 69 -2.53 8.18 -0.19
CA PRO A 69 -3.79 7.62 -0.71
C PRO A 69 -3.92 7.68 -2.25
N LYS A 70 -3.09 8.45 -2.94
CA LYS A 70 -3.08 8.59 -4.40
C LYS A 70 -2.08 7.66 -5.10
N VAL A 71 -1.27 6.95 -4.34
CA VAL A 71 -0.34 5.95 -4.89
C VAL A 71 -1.14 4.76 -5.37
N ASN A 72 -1.01 4.43 -6.66
CA ASN A 72 -1.77 3.37 -7.30
C ASN A 72 -1.26 1.96 -6.94
N HIS A 73 -2.13 0.99 -7.16
CA HIS A 73 -1.81 -0.43 -7.00
C HIS A 73 -0.98 -0.96 -8.18
N SER A 74 -0.01 -1.82 -7.87
CA SER A 74 0.59 -2.74 -8.84
C SER A 74 0.78 -4.13 -8.22
N CYS A 75 0.58 -5.17 -9.02
CA CYS A 75 0.92 -6.55 -8.67
C CYS A 75 2.43 -6.83 -8.70
N ASP A 76 3.22 -5.94 -9.31
CA ASP A 76 4.69 -5.93 -9.31
C ASP A 76 5.20 -4.52 -8.97
N PRO A 77 5.08 -4.12 -7.68
CA PRO A 77 5.26 -2.75 -7.26
C PRO A 77 6.72 -2.37 -7.07
N ASN A 78 7.05 -1.09 -7.31
CA ASN A 78 8.36 -0.51 -7.01
C ASN A 78 8.46 0.04 -5.57
N CYS A 79 7.35 0.15 -4.85
CA CYS A 79 7.31 0.55 -3.45
C CYS A 79 6.67 -0.52 -2.56
N GLY A 80 6.87 -0.38 -1.27
CA GLY A 80 6.15 -1.08 -0.22
C GLY A 80 5.74 -0.11 0.88
N VAL A 81 5.23 -0.62 2.00
CA VAL A 81 4.79 0.18 3.13
C VAL A 81 5.60 -0.15 4.38
N ARG A 82 5.79 0.85 5.25
CA ARG A 82 6.43 0.70 6.56
C ARG A 82 5.67 1.51 7.59
N LEU A 83 5.29 0.86 8.69
CA LEU A 83 4.66 1.53 9.82
C LEU A 83 5.67 2.48 10.47
N ASN A 84 5.29 3.75 10.65
CA ASN A 84 6.13 4.78 11.28
C ASN A 84 5.71 5.03 12.74
N ASP A 85 6.47 5.87 13.43
CA ASP A 85 6.22 6.20 14.85
C ASP A 85 4.88 6.92 15.06
N GLY A 86 4.36 7.60 14.04
CA GLY A 86 3.03 8.22 14.03
C GLY A 86 1.88 7.23 13.79
N GLN A 87 2.17 5.93 13.77
CA GLN A 87 1.20 4.85 13.51
C GLN A 87 0.53 4.97 12.13
N ALA A 88 1.22 5.57 11.18
CA ALA A 88 0.81 5.64 9.77
C ALA A 88 1.78 4.84 8.89
N PHE A 89 1.43 4.62 7.64
CA PHE A 89 2.28 3.90 6.71
C PHE A 89 3.03 4.84 5.78
N ASP A 90 4.37 4.83 5.90
CA ASP A 90 5.24 5.41 4.90
C ASP A 90 5.21 4.58 3.61
N ILE A 91 5.42 5.23 2.48
CA ILE A 91 5.73 4.58 1.20
C ILE A 91 7.25 4.53 1.05
N VAL A 92 7.80 3.36 0.84
CA VAL A 92 9.25 3.11 0.80
C VAL A 92 9.62 2.45 -0.52
N ALA A 93 10.67 2.93 -1.18
CA ALA A 93 11.19 2.33 -2.40
C ALA A 93 11.72 0.90 -2.13
N ARG A 94 11.23 -0.09 -2.87
CA ARG A 94 11.70 -1.49 -2.81
C ARG A 94 12.92 -1.73 -3.71
N GLN A 95 13.09 -0.90 -4.71
CA GLN A 95 14.13 -0.94 -5.72
C GLN A 95 14.46 0.50 -6.12
N PRO A 96 15.56 0.76 -6.83
CA PRO A 96 15.82 2.09 -7.37
C PRO A 96 14.66 2.56 -8.26
N ILE A 97 14.23 3.80 -8.05
CA ILE A 97 13.16 4.45 -8.81
C ILE A 97 13.75 5.67 -9.50
N GLY A 98 13.56 5.79 -10.80
CA GLY A 98 14.00 6.95 -11.58
C GLY A 98 12.95 8.04 -11.66
N ALA A 99 13.38 9.28 -11.91
CA ALA A 99 12.48 10.40 -12.21
C ALA A 99 11.55 10.06 -13.38
N GLY A 100 10.29 10.43 -13.27
CA GLY A 100 9.24 10.14 -14.25
C GLY A 100 8.54 8.79 -14.05
N GLN A 101 9.04 7.91 -13.18
CA GLN A 101 8.36 6.65 -12.88
C GLN A 101 7.17 6.86 -11.93
N GLU A 102 6.07 6.17 -12.19
CA GLU A 102 4.94 6.10 -11.27
C GLU A 102 5.31 5.28 -10.05
N LEU A 103 4.96 5.79 -8.87
CA LEU A 103 5.07 5.07 -7.61
C LEU A 103 3.88 4.12 -7.47
N THR A 104 4.15 2.87 -7.15
CA THR A 104 3.11 1.87 -6.94
C THR A 104 3.44 0.98 -5.75
N PHE A 105 2.42 0.53 -5.03
CA PHE A 105 2.57 -0.56 -4.07
C PHE A 105 1.43 -1.57 -4.24
N ASP A 106 1.62 -2.80 -3.78
CA ASP A 106 0.53 -3.76 -3.76
C ASP A 106 -0.37 -3.47 -2.56
N TYR A 107 -1.63 -3.20 -2.78
CA TYR A 107 -2.58 -2.89 -1.71
C TYR A 107 -2.70 -4.01 -0.66
N ALA A 108 -2.37 -5.23 -1.07
CA ALA A 108 -2.25 -6.37 -0.15
C ALA A 108 -1.12 -6.22 0.88
N MET A 109 -0.12 -5.35 0.66
CA MET A 109 0.92 -5.04 1.64
C MET A 109 0.39 -4.32 2.89
N ARG A 110 -0.83 -3.81 2.81
CA ARG A 110 -1.45 -3.01 3.85
C ARG A 110 -2.79 -3.56 4.32
N ASN A 111 -3.57 -4.16 3.42
CA ASN A 111 -4.92 -4.62 3.69
C ASN A 111 -4.99 -6.16 3.68
N PHE A 112 -5.58 -6.75 4.72
CA PHE A 112 -5.80 -8.19 4.81
C PHE A 112 -6.85 -8.68 3.80
N THR A 113 -7.96 -7.92 3.67
CA THR A 113 -9.01 -8.10 2.66
C THR A 113 -9.18 -6.82 1.86
N ILE A 114 -9.61 -6.95 0.61
CA ILE A 114 -9.97 -5.82 -0.25
C ILE A 114 -11.33 -6.09 -0.88
N ASP A 115 -12.32 -5.26 -0.53
CA ASP A 115 -13.73 -5.47 -0.88
C ASP A 115 -14.28 -4.38 -1.82
N HIS A 116 -13.55 -3.29 -2.04
CA HIS A 116 -14.05 -2.07 -2.72
C HIS A 116 -13.28 -1.74 -4.01
N PHE A 117 -12.74 -2.75 -4.68
CA PHE A 117 -11.99 -2.54 -5.91
C PHE A 117 -12.70 -3.15 -7.13
N PRO A 118 -12.44 -2.59 -8.34
CA PRO A 118 -12.93 -3.22 -9.58
C PRO A 118 -12.46 -4.68 -9.69
N ALA A 119 -13.29 -5.51 -10.30
CA ALA A 119 -13.00 -6.92 -10.49
C ALA A 119 -11.74 -7.19 -11.33
N VAL A 120 -11.31 -6.21 -12.14
CA VAL A 120 -10.15 -6.31 -13.03
C VAL A 120 -9.05 -5.36 -12.58
N CYS A 121 -7.84 -5.90 -12.42
CA CYS A 121 -6.65 -5.10 -12.13
C CYS A 121 -6.10 -4.47 -13.42
N LEU A 122 -5.87 -3.15 -13.39
CA LEU A 122 -5.34 -2.36 -14.51
C LEU A 122 -3.85 -2.02 -14.36
N CYS A 123 -3.10 -2.74 -13.49
CA CYS A 123 -1.72 -2.36 -13.20
C CYS A 123 -0.74 -2.54 -14.38
N GLY A 124 -1.10 -3.34 -15.38
CA GLY A 124 -0.26 -3.57 -16.56
C GLY A 124 1.02 -4.39 -16.33
N ALA A 125 1.26 -4.88 -15.12
CA ALA A 125 2.44 -5.67 -14.82
C ALA A 125 2.41 -7.04 -15.53
N ALA A 126 3.57 -7.51 -16.01
CA ALA A 126 3.68 -8.83 -16.66
C ALA A 126 3.23 -9.99 -15.74
N ARG A 127 3.39 -9.82 -14.43
CA ARG A 127 2.97 -10.78 -13.39
C ARG A 127 1.70 -10.35 -12.67
N CYS A 128 0.82 -9.64 -13.37
CA CYS A 128 -0.47 -9.21 -12.84
C CYS A 128 -1.32 -10.42 -12.41
N ARG A 129 -1.99 -10.31 -11.25
CA ARG A 129 -2.91 -11.34 -10.74
C ARG A 129 -4.30 -11.30 -11.39
N GLY A 130 -4.55 -10.31 -12.26
CA GLY A 130 -5.86 -10.10 -12.88
C GLY A 130 -6.88 -9.40 -12.00
N SER A 131 -6.71 -9.42 -10.68
CA SER A 131 -7.57 -8.76 -9.69
C SER A 131 -6.76 -8.15 -8.55
N VAL A 132 -7.32 -7.13 -7.89
CA VAL A 132 -6.74 -6.54 -6.69
C VAL A 132 -7.27 -7.30 -5.48
N THR A 133 -6.42 -8.12 -4.87
CA THR A 133 -6.76 -8.97 -3.72
C THR A 133 -5.99 -8.54 -2.47
N GLY A 134 -6.50 -8.91 -1.30
CA GLY A 134 -5.85 -8.65 -0.02
C GLY A 134 -4.73 -9.64 0.32
N TRP A 135 -4.07 -9.40 1.45
CA TRP A 135 -2.96 -10.22 1.94
C TRP A 135 -3.31 -11.69 2.10
N LYS A 136 -4.52 -11.99 2.60
CA LYS A 136 -4.98 -13.39 2.82
C LYS A 136 -4.96 -14.22 1.54
N ASP A 137 -5.14 -13.58 0.38
CA ASP A 137 -5.27 -14.23 -0.92
C ASP A 137 -3.95 -14.31 -1.68
N LEU A 138 -2.86 -13.75 -1.12
CA LEU A 138 -1.55 -13.78 -1.76
C LEU A 138 -0.88 -15.15 -1.63
N PRO A 139 -0.24 -15.65 -2.70
CA PRO A 139 0.65 -16.81 -2.61
C PRO A 139 1.80 -16.55 -1.63
N ALA A 140 2.23 -17.60 -0.92
CA ALA A 140 3.32 -17.53 0.07
C ALA A 140 4.63 -16.96 -0.53
N THR A 141 4.93 -17.31 -1.78
CA THR A 141 6.10 -16.81 -2.49
C THR A 141 6.07 -15.28 -2.69
N ARG A 142 4.89 -14.72 -2.92
CA ARG A 142 4.73 -13.28 -3.08
C ARG A 142 4.84 -12.56 -1.73
N LYS A 143 4.21 -13.12 -0.68
CA LYS A 143 4.38 -12.63 0.70
C LYS A 143 5.85 -12.57 1.11
N ALA A 144 6.60 -13.64 0.85
CA ALA A 144 8.04 -13.70 1.13
C ALA A 144 8.84 -12.65 0.35
N ASN A 145 8.50 -12.41 -0.91
CA ASN A 145 9.17 -11.41 -1.76
C ASN A 145 9.00 -9.96 -1.24
N TYR A 146 7.91 -9.66 -0.57
CA TYR A 146 7.66 -8.33 -0.02
C TYR A 146 8.50 -8.01 1.23
N GLY A 147 9.04 -9.03 1.90
CA GLY A 147 9.94 -8.86 3.04
C GLY A 147 9.32 -8.04 4.18
N GLU A 148 10.07 -7.07 4.69
CA GLU A 148 9.64 -6.22 5.82
C GLU A 148 8.71 -5.06 5.40
N LEU A 149 8.55 -4.81 4.09
CA LEU A 149 7.81 -3.66 3.57
C LEU A 149 6.31 -3.95 3.44
N VAL A 150 5.73 -4.47 4.52
CA VAL A 150 4.29 -4.76 4.68
C VAL A 150 3.82 -4.32 6.07
N ALA A 151 2.51 -4.11 6.22
CA ALA A 151 1.94 -3.81 7.53
C ALA A 151 2.21 -4.96 8.53
N PRO A 152 2.80 -4.68 9.71
CA PRO A 152 3.22 -5.72 10.65
C PRO A 152 2.07 -6.64 11.10
N TYR A 153 0.86 -6.11 11.28
CA TYR A 153 -0.29 -6.89 11.72
C TYR A 153 -0.66 -8.04 10.76
N LEU A 154 -0.33 -7.92 9.47
CA LEU A 154 -0.62 -8.95 8.46
C LEU A 154 0.14 -10.25 8.74
N ARG A 155 1.39 -10.13 9.17
CA ARG A 155 2.20 -11.28 9.57
C ARG A 155 1.70 -11.90 10.85
N THR A 156 1.31 -11.07 11.82
CA THR A 156 0.69 -11.56 13.06
C THR A 156 -0.56 -12.36 12.76
N MET A 157 -1.42 -11.89 11.85
CA MET A 157 -2.62 -12.63 11.42
C MET A 157 -2.28 -13.98 10.75
N ASP A 158 -1.26 -14.01 9.88
CA ASP A 158 -0.82 -15.26 9.26
C ASP A 158 -0.32 -16.27 10.31
N ASP A 159 0.41 -15.82 11.33
CA ASP A 159 0.91 -16.66 12.42
C ASP A 159 -0.23 -17.18 13.30
N GLU A 160 -1.23 -16.37 13.59
CA GLU A 160 -2.42 -16.77 14.34
C GLU A 160 -3.23 -17.82 13.58
N ILE A 161 -3.46 -17.62 12.27
CA ILE A 161 -4.16 -18.58 11.42
C ILE A 161 -3.40 -19.91 11.37
N ARG A 162 -2.08 -19.87 11.22
CA ARG A 162 -1.25 -21.08 11.19
C ARG A 162 -1.31 -21.85 12.51
N ARG A 163 -1.27 -21.16 13.66
CA ARG A 163 -1.42 -21.79 14.98
C ARG A 163 -2.79 -22.45 15.14
N ALA A 164 -3.87 -21.76 14.77
CA ALA A 164 -5.22 -22.31 14.86
C ALA A 164 -5.40 -23.59 14.02
N LEU A 165 -4.79 -23.65 12.84
CA LEU A 165 -4.83 -24.84 11.97
C LEU A 165 -4.04 -26.02 12.57
N THR A 166 -2.94 -25.76 13.28
CA THR A 166 -2.15 -26.82 13.93
C THR A 166 -2.80 -27.35 15.20
N GLU A 167 -3.53 -26.52 15.94
CA GLU A 167 -4.23 -26.88 17.17
C GLU A 167 -5.59 -27.58 16.92
N GLY A 168 -6.29 -27.20 15.83
CA GLY A 168 -7.57 -27.81 15.43
C GLY A 168 -7.46 -29.18 14.77
N GLY A 169 -6.26 -29.69 14.52
CA GLY A 169 -5.96 -30.99 13.91
C GLY A 169 -5.68 -32.14 14.90
N ARG A 170 -6.02 -31.97 16.20
CA ARG A 170 -5.91 -33.03 17.19
C ARG A 170 -7.25 -33.54 17.66
#